data_2ae1a899338c9de82ec116662c891404
#
_entry.id   2ae1a899338c9de82ec116662c891404
#
_cell.length_a   1.000
_cell.length_b   1.000
_cell.length_c   1.000
_cell.angle_alpha   90.00
_cell.angle_beta   90.00
_cell.angle_gamma   90.00
#
_symmetry.space_group_name_H-M   'P 1'
#
loop_
_entity.id
_entity.type
_entity.pdbx_description
1 polymer ?
#
loop_
_entity_poly.entity_id
_entity_poly.type
_entity_poly.pdbx_seq_one_letter_code
_entity_poly.pdbx_strand_id
1 'polypeptide(L)'
;RASHSSLLPDRALPVAPSAIPIEGETFTGEGMKTFETPRALETEEIPQIVEQYRIGAANALAAGFDGVEIHGANGYLLDQFTRDGSNKRVDRYGGTIDNRIRLPLEVTQAVTGVWGAERVGYRISPFQKFNTMADSEPQATFSHLAAALNELEIGYLHLVEADAPGPVVANSKSNGF
;
A
#
# COMPACT_ATOMS: atom_id res chain seq x y z
N ARG A 1 -10.44 0.79 1.86
CA ARG A 1 -11.22 1.08 3.07
C ARG A 1 -10.94 2.47 3.68
N ALA A 2 -9.86 3.09 3.30
CA ALA A 2 -9.46 4.42 3.79
C ALA A 2 -10.13 5.57 3.01
N SER A 3 -11.43 5.46 2.77
CA SER A 3 -12.28 6.46 2.13
C SER A 3 -13.73 6.27 2.58
N HIS A 4 -14.62 7.14 2.09
CA HIS A 4 -16.06 7.10 2.35
C HIS A 4 -16.81 7.19 1.02
N SER A 5 -17.98 6.54 0.89
CA SER A 5 -18.77 6.50 -0.34
C SER A 5 -19.15 7.89 -0.87
N SER A 6 -19.35 8.87 0.02
CA SER A 6 -19.64 10.25 -0.40
C SER A 6 -18.52 10.94 -1.18
N LEU A 7 -17.30 10.38 -1.17
CA LEU A 7 -16.12 10.89 -1.88
C LEU A 7 -15.84 10.13 -3.18
N LEU A 8 -16.64 9.10 -3.47
CA LEU A 8 -16.43 8.21 -4.60
C LEU A 8 -17.53 8.39 -5.66
N PRO A 9 -17.23 8.16 -6.94
CA PRO A 9 -18.23 8.19 -8.00
C PRO A 9 -19.40 7.27 -7.67
N ASP A 10 -20.60 7.70 -8.03
CA ASP A 10 -21.86 6.96 -7.83
C ASP A 10 -22.10 6.52 -6.38
N ARG A 11 -21.43 7.14 -5.41
CA ARG A 11 -21.41 6.75 -3.99
C ARG A 11 -21.07 5.27 -3.79
N ALA A 12 -20.19 4.72 -4.62
CA ALA A 12 -19.71 3.36 -4.49
C ALA A 12 -18.98 3.16 -3.16
N LEU A 13 -19.10 1.96 -2.57
CA LEU A 13 -18.33 1.63 -1.37
C LEU A 13 -16.83 1.59 -1.69
N PRO A 14 -15.98 2.08 -0.77
CA PRO A 14 -14.54 1.90 -0.92
C PRO A 14 -14.19 0.41 -0.96
N VAL A 15 -13.15 0.07 -1.71
CA VAL A 15 -12.68 -1.31 -1.84
C VAL A 15 -11.52 -1.62 -0.91
N ALA A 16 -11.33 -2.90 -0.59
CA ALA A 16 -10.25 -3.40 0.26
C ALA A 16 -9.95 -4.88 -0.08
N PRO A 17 -8.86 -5.47 0.45
CA PRO A 17 -8.66 -6.92 0.33
C PRO A 17 -9.76 -7.74 1.03
N SER A 18 -10.31 -7.22 2.13
CA SER A 18 -11.37 -7.86 2.92
C SER A 18 -12.33 -6.81 3.47
N ALA A 19 -13.58 -7.18 3.74
CA ALA A 19 -14.64 -6.29 4.24
C ALA A 19 -14.44 -5.97 5.74
N ILE A 20 -13.31 -5.35 6.09
CA ILE A 20 -12.93 -4.97 7.45
C ILE A 20 -12.88 -3.43 7.51
N PRO A 21 -13.75 -2.75 8.27
CA PRO A 21 -13.75 -1.30 8.39
C PRO A 21 -12.52 -0.77 9.13
N ILE A 22 -12.25 0.52 8.98
CA ILE A 22 -11.36 1.29 9.84
C ILE A 22 -12.20 1.79 11.03
N GLU A 23 -11.63 1.78 12.22
CA GLU A 23 -12.23 2.42 13.39
C GLU A 23 -12.00 3.94 13.34
N GLY A 24 -13.05 4.72 13.62
CA GLY A 24 -13.01 6.17 13.67
C GLY A 24 -13.75 6.85 12.52
N GLU A 25 -13.34 8.07 12.21
CA GLU A 25 -14.01 8.95 11.25
C GLU A 25 -13.04 9.49 10.20
N THR A 26 -13.58 9.82 9.03
CA THR A 26 -12.86 10.49 7.96
C THR A 26 -13.53 11.82 7.60
N PHE A 27 -12.74 12.79 7.19
CA PHE A 27 -13.25 14.05 6.68
C PHE A 27 -13.85 13.86 5.28
N THR A 28 -15.06 14.41 5.08
CA THR A 28 -15.73 14.44 3.78
C THR A 28 -16.18 15.87 3.47
N GLY A 29 -16.61 16.13 2.25
CA GLY A 29 -17.20 17.44 1.90
C GLY A 29 -18.48 17.78 2.69
N GLU A 30 -19.05 16.79 3.39
CA GLU A 30 -20.25 16.93 4.24
C GLU A 30 -19.90 16.88 5.74
N GLY A 31 -18.63 17.01 6.13
CA GLY A 31 -18.12 16.93 7.50
C GLY A 31 -17.49 15.58 7.84
N MET A 32 -17.22 15.37 9.14
CA MET A 32 -16.70 14.09 9.65
C MET A 32 -17.76 13.00 9.53
N LYS A 33 -17.36 11.82 9.02
CA LYS A 33 -18.21 10.64 8.90
C LYS A 33 -17.47 9.40 9.34
N THR A 34 -18.16 8.49 10.00
CA THR A 34 -17.63 7.18 10.37
C THR A 34 -17.24 6.40 9.12
N PHE A 35 -16.09 5.72 9.15
CA PHE A 35 -15.68 4.85 8.05
C PHE A 35 -16.72 3.76 7.81
N GLU A 36 -17.03 3.53 6.54
CA GLU A 36 -17.93 2.46 6.12
C GLU A 36 -17.18 1.13 6.01
N THR A 37 -17.92 0.02 6.17
CA THR A 37 -17.38 -1.29 5.84
C THR A 37 -17.10 -1.36 4.33
N PRO A 38 -15.84 -1.55 3.92
CA PRO A 38 -15.50 -1.59 2.50
C PRO A 38 -16.04 -2.86 1.84
N ARG A 39 -16.17 -2.83 0.53
CA ARG A 39 -16.38 -4.03 -0.27
C ARG A 39 -15.05 -4.77 -0.49
N ALA A 40 -15.01 -6.07 -0.25
CA ALA A 40 -13.86 -6.87 -0.66
C ALA A 40 -13.76 -6.90 -2.21
N LEU A 41 -12.54 -6.75 -2.73
CA LEU A 41 -12.29 -6.94 -4.16
C LEU A 41 -12.43 -8.42 -4.53
N GLU A 42 -13.11 -8.69 -5.64
CA GLU A 42 -13.08 -10.01 -6.24
C GLU A 42 -11.68 -10.25 -6.87
N THR A 43 -11.29 -11.52 -6.96
CA THR A 43 -9.95 -11.89 -7.51
C THR A 43 -9.78 -11.40 -8.95
N GLU A 44 -10.86 -11.44 -9.73
CA GLU A 44 -10.94 -11.05 -11.14
C GLU A 44 -10.87 -9.53 -11.33
N GLU A 45 -11.12 -8.72 -10.30
CA GLU A 45 -11.01 -7.26 -10.34
C GLU A 45 -9.56 -6.78 -10.13
N ILE A 46 -8.72 -7.58 -9.47
CA ILE A 46 -7.36 -7.16 -9.08
C ILE A 46 -6.49 -6.78 -10.29
N PRO A 47 -6.52 -7.49 -11.44
CA PRO A 47 -5.78 -7.06 -12.62
C PRO A 47 -6.18 -5.66 -13.13
N GLN A 48 -7.44 -5.24 -12.92
CA GLN A 48 -7.87 -3.88 -13.28
C GLN A 48 -7.26 -2.84 -12.33
N ILE A 49 -7.04 -3.18 -11.06
CA ILE A 49 -6.32 -2.30 -10.11
C ILE A 49 -4.88 -2.12 -10.57
N VAL A 50 -4.18 -3.19 -10.95
CA VAL A 50 -2.81 -3.11 -11.49
C VAL A 50 -2.76 -2.20 -12.72
N GLU A 51 -3.72 -2.34 -13.64
CA GLU A 51 -3.81 -1.50 -14.83
C GLU A 51 -4.06 -0.03 -14.49
N GLN A 52 -4.87 0.29 -13.48
CA GLN A 52 -5.07 1.66 -13.01
C GLN A 52 -3.76 2.30 -12.51
N TYR A 53 -2.91 1.55 -11.78
CA TYR A 53 -1.58 2.03 -11.40
C TYR A 53 -0.69 2.26 -12.62
N ARG A 54 -0.70 1.35 -13.61
CA ARG A 54 0.05 1.51 -14.86
C ARG A 54 -0.39 2.77 -15.63
N ILE A 55 -1.70 3.01 -15.74
CA ILE A 55 -2.25 4.22 -16.39
C ILE A 55 -1.84 5.47 -15.63
N GLY A 56 -1.93 5.46 -14.28
CA GLY A 56 -1.49 6.57 -13.45
C GLY A 56 0.00 6.89 -13.66
N ALA A 57 0.84 5.86 -13.74
CA ALA A 57 2.27 5.98 -14.03
C ALA A 57 2.52 6.58 -15.41
N ALA A 58 1.80 6.13 -16.43
CA ALA A 58 1.90 6.69 -17.80
C ALA A 58 1.45 8.16 -17.87
N ASN A 59 0.40 8.52 -17.15
CA ASN A 59 -0.07 9.90 -17.07
C ASN A 59 0.96 10.82 -16.38
N ALA A 60 1.60 10.34 -15.30
CA ALA A 60 2.68 11.08 -14.63
C ALA A 60 3.86 11.30 -15.58
N LEU A 61 4.26 10.27 -16.34
CA LEU A 61 5.32 10.39 -17.36
C LEU A 61 4.94 11.42 -18.43
N ALA A 62 3.73 11.37 -18.96
CA ALA A 62 3.22 12.31 -19.95
C ALA A 62 3.13 13.76 -19.41
N ALA A 63 2.91 13.92 -18.10
CA ALA A 63 2.89 15.21 -17.42
C ALA A 63 4.29 15.78 -17.15
N GLY A 64 5.37 15.06 -17.46
CA GLY A 64 6.75 15.54 -17.36
C GLY A 64 7.38 15.40 -15.97
N PHE A 65 6.89 14.49 -15.11
CA PHE A 65 7.58 14.15 -13.87
C PHE A 65 8.89 13.40 -14.16
N ASP A 66 9.84 13.40 -13.22
CA ASP A 66 11.14 12.74 -13.35
C ASP A 66 11.15 11.29 -12.85
N GLY A 67 10.18 10.92 -12.02
CA GLY A 67 9.98 9.60 -11.45
C GLY A 67 8.69 9.52 -10.66
N VAL A 68 8.37 8.35 -10.11
CA VAL A 68 7.17 8.11 -9.31
C VAL A 68 7.48 7.27 -8.08
N GLU A 69 6.71 7.46 -7.01
CA GLU A 69 6.73 6.63 -5.81
C GLU A 69 5.41 5.88 -5.67
N ILE A 70 5.48 4.55 -5.58
CA ILE A 70 4.32 3.71 -5.30
C ILE A 70 4.01 3.78 -3.81
N HIS A 71 2.79 4.20 -3.48
CA HIS A 71 2.37 4.33 -2.09
C HIS A 71 1.86 3.00 -1.52
N GLY A 72 2.75 2.23 -0.91
CA GLY A 72 2.44 0.97 -0.23
C GLY A 72 2.45 1.08 1.30
N ALA A 73 2.01 2.22 1.86
CA ALA A 73 2.15 2.58 3.27
C ALA A 73 0.85 3.10 3.88
N ASN A 74 0.88 3.38 5.19
CA ASN A 74 -0.12 4.15 5.95
C ASN A 74 -1.55 3.59 5.88
N GLY A 75 -1.71 2.29 5.66
CA GLY A 75 -3.01 1.64 5.65
C GLY A 75 -3.85 1.92 4.39
N TYR A 76 -3.21 2.37 3.28
CA TYR A 76 -3.85 2.46 1.99
C TYR A 76 -3.81 1.11 1.25
N LEU A 77 -4.32 1.05 0.02
CA LEU A 77 -4.70 -0.21 -0.61
C LEU A 77 -3.59 -1.27 -0.63
N LEU A 78 -2.38 -0.94 -1.08
CA LEU A 78 -1.29 -1.91 -1.16
C LEU A 78 -0.81 -2.37 0.22
N ASP A 79 -0.73 -1.46 1.21
CA ASP A 79 -0.43 -1.81 2.61
C ASP A 79 -1.51 -2.72 3.20
N GLN A 80 -2.81 -2.49 2.85
CA GLN A 80 -3.91 -3.34 3.27
C GLN A 80 -3.78 -4.78 2.74
N PHE A 81 -3.31 -4.97 1.51
CA PHE A 81 -3.05 -6.31 0.96
C PHE A 81 -1.86 -6.97 1.64
N THR A 82 -0.80 -6.21 1.95
CA THR A 82 0.43 -6.71 2.54
C THR A 82 0.22 -7.32 3.93
N ARG A 83 -0.64 -6.70 4.78
CA ARG A 83 -0.77 -7.08 6.19
C ARG A 83 -1.92 -8.05 6.46
N ASP A 84 -1.66 -9.06 7.27
CA ASP A 84 -2.64 -10.08 7.64
C ASP A 84 -3.81 -9.54 8.48
N GLY A 85 -3.63 -8.45 9.22
CA GLY A 85 -4.68 -7.80 10.01
C GLY A 85 -5.82 -7.25 9.15
N SER A 86 -5.52 -6.79 7.94
CA SER A 86 -6.49 -6.23 6.99
C SER A 86 -6.78 -7.14 5.78
N ASN A 87 -5.95 -8.14 5.54
CA ASN A 87 -6.09 -9.11 4.46
C ASN A 87 -6.41 -10.50 5.00
N LYS A 88 -7.69 -10.88 4.95
CA LYS A 88 -8.20 -12.21 5.35
C LYS A 88 -8.61 -13.06 4.15
N ARG A 89 -8.05 -12.75 2.97
CA ARG A 89 -8.31 -13.52 1.74
C ARG A 89 -7.73 -14.92 1.85
N VAL A 90 -8.39 -15.84 1.14
CA VAL A 90 -7.97 -17.26 1.05
C VAL A 90 -7.57 -17.65 -0.37
N ASP A 91 -7.53 -16.67 -1.28
CA ASP A 91 -7.07 -16.83 -2.66
C ASP A 91 -5.57 -16.52 -2.81
N ARG A 92 -5.10 -16.43 -4.06
CA ARG A 92 -3.70 -16.14 -4.39
C ARG A 92 -3.19 -14.77 -3.94
N TYR A 93 -4.04 -13.89 -3.39
CA TYR A 93 -3.67 -12.58 -2.86
C TYR A 93 -3.77 -12.50 -1.33
N GLY A 94 -3.93 -13.63 -0.62
CA GLY A 94 -4.06 -13.68 0.82
C GLY A 94 -3.43 -14.92 1.45
N GLY A 95 -3.44 -14.99 2.80
CA GLY A 95 -2.82 -16.07 3.55
C GLY A 95 -1.33 -15.89 3.75
N THR A 96 -0.50 -16.57 2.99
CA THR A 96 0.98 -16.49 3.10
C THR A 96 1.53 -15.11 2.77
N ILE A 97 2.73 -14.78 3.25
CA ILE A 97 3.41 -13.51 2.93
C ILE A 97 3.55 -13.35 1.41
N ASP A 98 3.98 -14.38 0.68
CA ASP A 98 4.11 -14.36 -0.77
C ASP A 98 2.82 -13.97 -1.48
N ASN A 99 1.70 -14.49 -1.00
CA ASN A 99 0.39 -14.16 -1.58
C ASN A 99 -0.03 -12.73 -1.23
N ARG A 100 0.22 -12.27 -0.01
CA ARG A 100 -0.14 -10.92 0.44
C ARG A 100 0.65 -9.82 -0.26
N ILE A 101 1.92 -10.08 -0.59
CA ILE A 101 2.77 -9.11 -1.31
C ILE A 101 2.61 -9.20 -2.84
N ARG A 102 1.85 -10.15 -3.37
CA ARG A 102 1.65 -10.35 -4.80
C ARG A 102 1.13 -9.10 -5.52
N LEU A 103 0.06 -8.48 -5.02
CA LEU A 103 -0.46 -7.25 -5.61
C LEU A 103 0.56 -6.09 -5.55
N PRO A 104 1.22 -5.79 -4.43
CA PRO A 104 2.38 -4.89 -4.38
C PRO A 104 3.40 -5.12 -5.49
N LEU A 105 3.81 -6.36 -5.73
CA LEU A 105 4.82 -6.68 -6.76
C LEU A 105 4.26 -6.55 -8.18
N GLU A 106 3.03 -7.02 -8.44
CA GLU A 106 2.39 -6.87 -9.75
C GLU A 106 2.22 -5.38 -10.13
N VAL A 107 1.85 -4.52 -9.16
CA VAL A 107 1.79 -3.07 -9.35
C VAL A 107 3.18 -2.49 -9.63
N THR A 108 4.20 -2.89 -8.86
CA THR A 108 5.56 -2.41 -9.06
C THR A 108 6.08 -2.78 -10.44
N GLN A 109 5.88 -4.03 -10.89
CA GLN A 109 6.26 -4.47 -12.23
C GLN A 109 5.54 -3.68 -13.34
N ALA A 110 4.25 -3.39 -13.17
CA ALA A 110 3.50 -2.60 -14.14
C ALA A 110 3.99 -1.15 -14.22
N VAL A 111 4.36 -0.55 -13.10
CA VAL A 111 4.87 0.83 -13.04
C VAL A 111 6.30 0.91 -13.55
N THR A 112 7.19 -0.03 -13.19
CA THR A 112 8.57 -0.09 -13.71
C THR A 112 8.60 -0.35 -15.20
N GLY A 113 7.64 -1.09 -15.74
CA GLY A 113 7.45 -1.26 -17.18
C GLY A 113 7.16 0.03 -17.96
N VAL A 114 6.68 1.08 -17.27
CA VAL A 114 6.45 2.41 -17.87
C VAL A 114 7.66 3.32 -17.71
N TRP A 115 8.30 3.31 -16.53
CA TRP A 115 9.29 4.31 -16.13
C TRP A 115 10.75 3.86 -16.24
N GLY A 116 11.02 2.55 -16.27
CA GLY A 116 12.30 1.98 -15.87
C GLY A 116 12.39 1.88 -14.34
N ALA A 117 13.03 0.83 -13.85
CA ALA A 117 13.08 0.54 -12.41
C ALA A 117 13.78 1.65 -11.59
N GLU A 118 14.83 2.25 -12.16
CA GLU A 118 15.64 3.30 -11.54
C GLU A 118 14.88 4.60 -11.23
N ARG A 119 13.68 4.78 -11.81
CA ARG A 119 12.83 5.97 -11.60
C ARG A 119 11.60 5.68 -10.76
N VAL A 120 11.50 4.49 -10.19
CA VAL A 120 10.38 4.07 -9.36
C VAL A 120 10.85 3.85 -7.94
N GLY A 121 10.23 4.56 -6.99
CA GLY A 121 10.36 4.29 -5.56
C GLY A 121 9.16 3.53 -5.03
N TYR A 122 9.32 2.91 -3.85
CA TYR A 122 8.23 2.26 -3.13
C TYR A 122 8.22 2.68 -1.66
N ARG A 123 7.06 3.13 -1.16
CA ARG A 123 6.92 3.56 0.24
C ARG A 123 6.27 2.50 1.09
N ILE A 124 6.86 2.22 2.27
CA ILE A 124 6.35 1.27 3.27
C ILE A 124 6.30 1.92 4.67
N SER A 125 5.45 1.38 5.56
CA SER A 125 5.29 1.84 6.95
C SER A 125 5.11 0.67 7.93
N PRO A 126 6.13 -0.17 8.15
CA PRO A 126 6.01 -1.49 8.78
C PRO A 126 5.33 -1.49 10.15
N PHE A 127 5.60 -0.49 10.99
CA PHE A 127 5.14 -0.43 12.38
C PHE A 127 4.04 0.59 12.64
N GLN A 128 3.57 1.28 11.59
CA GLN A 128 2.47 2.23 11.70
C GLN A 128 1.14 1.53 11.96
N LYS A 129 0.37 2.09 12.90
CA LYS A 129 -0.99 1.63 13.23
C LYS A 129 -2.09 2.51 12.63
N PHE A 130 -1.70 3.52 11.86
CA PHE A 130 -2.63 4.44 11.20
C PHE A 130 -3.65 3.66 10.35
N ASN A 131 -4.89 4.11 10.31
CA ASN A 131 -5.99 3.41 9.65
C ASN A 131 -6.26 1.99 10.21
N THR A 132 -6.07 1.80 11.51
CA THR A 132 -6.26 0.51 12.21
C THR A 132 -5.47 -0.63 11.56
N MET A 133 -4.20 -0.34 11.18
CA MET A 133 -3.32 -1.33 10.57
C MET A 133 -2.63 -2.19 11.63
N ALA A 134 -2.60 -3.49 11.37
CA ALA A 134 -1.90 -4.49 12.17
C ALA A 134 -1.33 -5.59 11.28
N ASP A 135 -0.24 -6.18 11.71
CA ASP A 135 0.34 -7.40 11.13
C ASP A 135 0.87 -8.27 12.28
N SER A 136 0.68 -9.58 12.20
CA SER A 136 1.13 -10.50 13.25
C SER A 136 2.65 -10.66 13.28
N GLU A 137 3.31 -10.51 12.13
CA GLU A 137 4.76 -10.68 11.96
C GLU A 137 5.35 -9.57 11.07
N PRO A 138 5.25 -8.28 11.47
CA PRO A 138 5.58 -7.15 10.61
C PRO A 138 7.04 -7.18 10.13
N GLN A 139 7.99 -7.62 10.98
CA GLN A 139 9.38 -7.75 10.59
C GLN A 139 9.54 -8.76 9.44
N ALA A 140 8.95 -9.94 9.53
CA ALA A 140 9.03 -10.97 8.50
C ALA A 140 8.34 -10.50 7.20
N THR A 141 7.12 -9.95 7.32
CA THR A 141 6.32 -9.48 6.19
C THR A 141 7.06 -8.39 5.39
N PHE A 142 7.57 -7.36 6.05
CA PHE A 142 8.20 -6.22 5.36
C PHE A 142 9.64 -6.50 4.94
N SER A 143 10.39 -7.36 5.64
CA SER A 143 11.69 -7.84 5.16
C SER A 143 11.54 -8.64 3.87
N HIS A 144 10.52 -9.51 3.79
CA HIS A 144 10.24 -10.29 2.60
C HIS A 144 9.81 -9.40 1.42
N LEU A 145 8.92 -8.43 1.67
CA LEU A 145 8.53 -7.44 0.66
C LEU A 145 9.74 -6.63 0.16
N ALA A 146 10.59 -6.14 1.07
CA ALA A 146 11.78 -5.36 0.70
C ALA A 146 12.75 -6.18 -0.15
N ALA A 147 12.98 -7.46 0.20
CA ALA A 147 13.82 -8.35 -0.60
C ALA A 147 13.23 -8.56 -2.01
N ALA A 148 11.91 -8.80 -2.11
CA ALA A 148 11.26 -8.99 -3.41
C ALA A 148 11.25 -7.70 -4.26
N LEU A 149 11.14 -6.52 -3.65
CA LEU A 149 11.26 -5.24 -4.35
C LEU A 149 12.70 -5.00 -4.84
N ASN A 150 13.72 -5.43 -4.08
CA ASN A 150 15.12 -5.34 -4.48
C ASN A 150 15.40 -6.17 -5.75
N GLU A 151 14.78 -7.33 -5.91
CA GLU A 151 14.87 -8.13 -7.15
C GLU A 151 14.26 -7.43 -8.38
N LEU A 152 13.40 -6.44 -8.17
CA LEU A 152 12.86 -5.59 -9.23
C LEU A 152 13.73 -4.36 -9.53
N GLU A 153 14.86 -4.21 -8.84
CA GLU A 153 15.87 -3.16 -9.03
C GLU A 153 15.29 -1.73 -8.99
N ILE A 154 14.26 -1.50 -8.15
CA ILE A 154 13.67 -0.16 -8.00
C ILE A 154 14.69 0.85 -7.46
N GLY A 155 14.50 2.13 -7.78
CA GLY A 155 15.44 3.19 -7.46
C GLY A 155 15.64 3.42 -5.96
N TYR A 156 14.61 3.26 -5.13
CA TYR A 156 14.70 3.38 -3.67
C TYR A 156 13.51 2.78 -2.93
N LEU A 157 13.73 2.46 -1.66
CA LEU A 157 12.70 2.12 -0.70
C LEU A 157 12.56 3.24 0.33
N HIS A 158 11.35 3.82 0.45
CA HIS A 158 11.04 4.87 1.42
C HIS A 158 10.40 4.25 2.66
N LEU A 159 11.12 4.24 3.75
CA LEU A 159 10.64 3.74 5.05
C LEU A 159 10.02 4.88 5.87
N VAL A 160 8.75 4.70 6.27
CA VAL A 160 8.10 5.55 7.27
C VAL A 160 8.29 4.90 8.64
N GLU A 161 9.07 5.53 9.49
CA GLU A 161 9.20 5.12 10.89
C GLU A 161 7.93 5.50 11.68
N ALA A 162 7.53 4.63 12.59
CA ALA A 162 6.53 4.98 13.58
C ALA A 162 7.16 5.98 14.55
N ASP A 163 6.39 6.98 15.02
CA ASP A 163 6.80 7.84 16.12
C ASP A 163 7.13 6.95 17.33
N ALA A 164 8.41 6.71 17.56
CA ALA A 164 8.84 5.96 18.72
C ALA A 164 8.60 6.83 19.96
N PRO A 165 7.82 6.38 20.96
CA PRO A 165 7.82 7.04 22.25
C PRO A 165 9.17 6.73 22.94
N GLY A 166 10.15 7.60 22.79
CA GLY A 166 11.45 7.44 23.42
C GLY A 166 12.50 8.39 22.84
N PRO A 167 13.57 8.68 23.60
CA PRO A 167 14.62 9.55 23.11
C PRO A 167 15.24 8.94 21.84
N VAL A 168 15.31 9.74 20.80
CA VAL A 168 16.10 9.43 19.61
C VAL A 168 17.53 9.20 20.09
N VAL A 169 17.98 7.95 20.11
CA VAL A 169 19.39 7.65 20.32
C VAL A 169 20.09 8.08 19.03
N ALA A 170 20.67 9.28 19.07
CA ALA A 170 21.41 9.87 17.96
C ALA A 170 22.74 9.13 17.71
N ASN A 171 22.68 7.83 17.44
CA ASN A 171 23.83 7.00 17.09
C ASN A 171 23.47 5.74 16.27
N SER A 172 22.42 5.73 15.49
CA SER A 172 22.38 4.81 14.39
C SER A 172 23.20 5.42 13.25
N LYS A 173 24.43 4.99 13.10
CA LYS A 173 25.11 5.13 11.82
C LYS A 173 24.15 4.51 10.80
N SER A 174 23.66 5.33 9.89
CA SER A 174 23.00 4.85 8.68
C SER A 174 24.00 3.95 7.97
N ASN A 175 23.91 2.66 8.18
CA ASN A 175 24.53 1.75 7.24
C ASN A 175 23.69 1.91 5.98
N GLY A 176 24.26 2.62 5.01
CA GLY A 176 23.68 2.73 3.68
C GLY A 176 23.40 1.34 3.13
N PHE A 177 22.23 1.21 2.53
CA PHE A 177 21.86 0.11 1.66
C PHE A 177 22.78 0.10 0.44
#